data_d477a37073adc567b46ae1e9a57d70d0
#
_entry.id   d477a37073adc567b46ae1e9a57d70d0
#
_cell.length_a   1.000
_cell.length_b   1.000
_cell.length_c   1.000
_cell.angle_alpha   90.00
_cell.angle_beta   90.00
_cell.angle_gamma   90.00
#
_symmetry.space_group_name_H-M   'P 1'
#
loop_
_entity.id
_entity.type
_entity.pdbx_description
1 polymer ?
#
loop_
_entity_poly.entity_id
_entity_poly.type
_entity_poly.pdbx_seq_one_letter_code
_entity_poly.pdbx_strand_id
1 'polypeptide(L)'
;MRTYDDIYRDYLAYMYKKTGKTEYDYDIFMRTYDPQVAKAFLYKSILQSLYDRENGVFFFCKFIVGDLKELGYPKPFRYNKLLRRWDKLVKKHKKLGIEAARGHGKSLFFSTIYELHDMSIHKNRKILIESSNQEQADFILAEMARIVDNNEWLTKKKDKDNWRAGMLGFNGGFILGKGFGSEVLGLHLDRIIIDDILRSDNKLTDIEIEDFIDMTLDPMLLNRNGQMILVGTPKSDSDIFSTVEQRAKENQSWYFERFPAILDYEKKILQCPDRFTWDDIMGKRLSMGPLKFAREYQLEFFSRETSLFPARAIKLAREKGKDMILISKLDKRDASWTIVGGIDVARSGSVSADWTVCFVMAYNTITQAKQLLYMFRKKGLKISEQSEQIAAVSKAFNHPYFLVEQNNVGQDMIDELVDKWNLNIDSFVTGGRDQKKAELIRFLIVAFEHEQIIMPVGDAESLEAMNVLDEELSKFCVAYTPTGNEQFKGVGAHDDCVIALALANKATQSAGIPFAMTNFGGGTQNPYTSLIAGIGNKQESDLVNMIKMGLIR
;
A
#
# COMPACT_ATOMS: atom_id res chain seq x y z
N MET A 1 -7.19 34.50 -0.42
CA MET A 1 -7.91 34.45 -1.71
C MET A 1 -6.98 34.90 -2.82
N ARG A 2 -6.78 34.08 -3.84
CA ARG A 2 -5.95 34.42 -5.02
C ARG A 2 -6.64 35.44 -5.90
N THR A 3 -6.04 36.60 -6.07
CA THR A 3 -6.61 37.73 -6.82
C THR A 3 -6.21 37.71 -8.30
N TYR A 4 -6.89 38.52 -9.14
CA TYR A 4 -6.44 38.72 -10.52
C TYR A 4 -5.03 39.29 -10.61
N ASP A 5 -4.64 40.19 -9.69
CA ASP A 5 -3.31 40.78 -9.71
C ASP A 5 -2.22 39.77 -9.38
N ASP A 6 -2.49 38.79 -8.48
CA ASP A 6 -1.59 37.64 -8.23
C ASP A 6 -1.41 36.80 -9.50
N ILE A 7 -2.50 36.50 -10.19
CA ILE A 7 -2.50 35.71 -11.44
C ILE A 7 -1.72 36.44 -12.54
N TYR A 8 -1.93 37.74 -12.70
CA TYR A 8 -1.25 38.57 -13.71
C TYR A 8 0.26 38.68 -13.43
N ARG A 9 0.63 38.85 -12.16
CA ARG A 9 2.03 38.92 -11.72
C ARG A 9 2.77 37.62 -12.04
N ASP A 10 2.20 36.48 -11.66
CA ASP A 10 2.80 35.17 -11.93
C ASP A 10 2.89 34.86 -13.44
N TYR A 11 1.88 35.25 -14.21
CA TYR A 11 1.89 35.05 -15.67
C TYR A 11 3.00 35.87 -16.33
N LEU A 12 3.12 37.15 -16.01
CA LEU A 12 4.17 38.02 -16.55
C LEU A 12 5.56 37.50 -16.18
N ALA A 13 5.79 37.18 -14.92
CA ALA A 13 7.08 36.65 -14.46
C ALA A 13 7.48 35.38 -15.24
N TYR A 14 6.51 34.50 -15.51
CA TYR A 14 6.76 33.31 -16.34
C TYR A 14 7.10 33.65 -17.79
N MET A 15 6.35 34.55 -18.42
CA MET A 15 6.56 34.95 -19.81
C MET A 15 7.92 35.60 -20.01
N TYR A 16 8.34 36.47 -19.09
CA TYR A 16 9.66 37.12 -19.16
C TYR A 16 10.80 36.14 -18.96
N LYS A 17 10.68 35.22 -17.99
CA LYS A 17 11.67 34.16 -17.80
C LYS A 17 11.82 33.29 -19.06
N LYS A 18 10.74 33.02 -19.78
CA LYS A 18 10.76 32.25 -21.03
C LYS A 18 11.47 32.98 -22.18
N THR A 19 11.46 34.32 -22.15
CA THR A 19 12.15 35.17 -23.16
C THR A 19 13.60 35.50 -22.80
N GLY A 20 14.15 34.91 -21.72
CA GLY A 20 15.53 35.14 -21.26
C GLY A 20 15.74 36.48 -20.52
N LYS A 21 14.69 37.20 -20.21
CA LYS A 21 14.75 38.44 -19.42
C LYS A 21 14.59 38.11 -17.94
N THR A 22 15.55 38.50 -17.11
CA THR A 22 15.66 38.05 -15.71
C THR A 22 14.83 38.82 -14.71
N GLU A 23 14.46 40.07 -15.01
CA GLU A 23 13.66 40.88 -14.11
C GLU A 23 12.61 41.67 -14.90
N TYR A 24 11.35 41.37 -14.61
CA TYR A 24 10.23 42.22 -14.98
C TYR A 24 9.33 42.44 -13.78
N ASP A 25 9.20 43.68 -13.39
CA ASP A 25 8.33 44.07 -12.31
C ASP A 25 6.92 44.34 -12.86
N TYR A 26 5.93 43.63 -12.33
CA TYR A 26 4.51 43.81 -12.63
C TYR A 26 4.10 45.27 -12.41
N ASP A 27 4.60 45.92 -11.38
CA ASP A 27 4.29 47.32 -11.05
C ASP A 27 4.87 48.27 -12.08
N ILE A 28 6.03 47.98 -12.67
CA ILE A 28 6.61 48.76 -13.80
C ILE A 28 5.72 48.60 -15.03
N PHE A 29 5.28 47.37 -15.36
CA PHE A 29 4.36 47.14 -16.47
C PHE A 29 3.05 47.92 -16.33
N MET A 30 2.46 47.88 -15.13
CA MET A 30 1.21 48.58 -14.84
C MET A 30 1.37 50.11 -14.82
N ARG A 31 2.57 50.64 -14.59
CA ARG A 31 2.88 52.09 -14.70
C ARG A 31 3.22 52.54 -16.13
N THR A 32 3.71 51.62 -16.96
CA THR A 32 4.12 51.90 -18.33
C THR A 32 2.91 51.97 -19.28
N TYR A 33 1.86 51.24 -18.98
CA TYR A 33 0.65 51.18 -19.81
C TYR A 33 -0.56 51.65 -19.01
N ASP A 34 -1.61 52.09 -19.71
CA ASP A 34 -2.90 52.34 -19.06
C ASP A 34 -3.35 51.07 -18.30
N PRO A 35 -3.66 51.17 -17.02
CA PRO A 35 -3.95 50.01 -16.18
C PRO A 35 -5.13 49.15 -16.68
N GLN A 36 -6.15 49.77 -17.30
CA GLN A 36 -7.32 49.02 -17.83
C GLN A 36 -6.92 48.26 -19.08
N VAL A 37 -6.13 48.88 -19.97
CA VAL A 37 -5.61 48.27 -21.20
C VAL A 37 -4.65 47.13 -20.85
N ALA A 38 -3.75 47.37 -19.88
CA ALA A 38 -2.80 46.37 -19.39
C ALA A 38 -3.51 45.12 -18.82
N LYS A 39 -4.51 45.30 -17.96
CA LYS A 39 -5.30 44.21 -17.38
C LYS A 39 -6.10 43.47 -18.42
N ALA A 40 -6.71 44.17 -19.38
CA ALA A 40 -7.45 43.54 -20.49
C ALA A 40 -6.53 42.69 -21.38
N PHE A 41 -5.32 43.17 -21.68
CA PHE A 41 -4.30 42.44 -22.42
C PHE A 41 -3.87 41.16 -21.68
N LEU A 42 -3.55 41.27 -20.39
CA LEU A 42 -3.14 40.12 -19.56
C LEU A 42 -4.24 39.09 -19.45
N TYR A 43 -5.49 39.53 -19.20
CA TYR A 43 -6.66 38.65 -19.16
C TYR A 43 -6.79 37.85 -20.46
N LYS A 44 -6.74 38.54 -21.63
CA LYS A 44 -6.84 37.90 -22.94
C LYS A 44 -5.70 36.92 -23.19
N SER A 45 -4.49 37.29 -22.84
CA SER A 45 -3.29 36.46 -23.02
C SER A 45 -3.35 35.19 -22.16
N ILE A 46 -3.77 35.29 -20.90
CA ILE A 46 -3.99 34.15 -20.03
C ILE A 46 -5.09 33.26 -20.58
N LEU A 47 -6.22 33.84 -20.96
CA LEU A 47 -7.34 33.10 -21.53
C LEU A 47 -6.90 32.31 -22.78
N GLN A 48 -6.13 32.91 -23.69
CA GLN A 48 -5.55 32.22 -24.85
C GLN A 48 -4.65 31.04 -24.43
N SER A 49 -3.84 31.23 -23.36
CA SER A 49 -2.99 30.16 -22.83
C SER A 49 -3.81 29.00 -22.25
N LEU A 50 -4.96 29.27 -21.64
CA LEU A 50 -5.85 28.21 -21.12
C LEU A 50 -6.51 27.39 -22.24
N TYR A 51 -6.71 27.97 -23.43
CA TYR A 51 -7.21 27.27 -24.62
C TYR A 51 -6.10 26.50 -25.36
N ASP A 52 -4.83 26.62 -24.96
CA ASP A 52 -3.76 25.88 -25.60
C ASP A 52 -4.00 24.38 -25.48
N ARG A 53 -4.04 23.70 -26.64
CA ARG A 53 -4.40 22.28 -26.70
C ARG A 53 -3.41 21.38 -25.94
N GLU A 54 -2.14 21.75 -25.86
CA GLU A 54 -1.09 20.92 -25.23
C GLU A 54 -0.83 21.33 -23.79
N ASN A 55 -0.88 22.63 -23.50
CA ASN A 55 -0.43 23.19 -22.24
C ASN A 55 -1.53 23.89 -21.44
N GLY A 56 -2.78 23.92 -21.89
CA GLY A 56 -3.85 24.64 -21.21
C GLY A 56 -4.04 24.23 -19.75
N VAL A 57 -4.05 22.94 -19.47
CA VAL A 57 -4.13 22.41 -18.08
C VAL A 57 -2.89 22.80 -17.26
N PHE A 58 -1.69 22.79 -17.86
CA PHE A 58 -0.49 23.27 -17.20
C PHE A 58 -0.61 24.76 -16.83
N PHE A 59 -1.06 25.59 -17.75
CA PHE A 59 -1.25 27.02 -17.48
C PHE A 59 -2.34 27.26 -16.44
N PHE A 60 -3.41 26.50 -16.48
CA PHE A 60 -4.47 26.52 -15.47
C PHE A 60 -3.92 26.20 -14.08
N CYS A 61 -3.19 25.09 -13.95
CA CYS A 61 -2.56 24.70 -12.69
C CYS A 61 -1.62 25.79 -12.17
N LYS A 62 -0.76 26.30 -13.06
CA LYS A 62 0.30 27.22 -12.69
C LYS A 62 -0.21 28.61 -12.33
N PHE A 63 -1.14 29.17 -13.11
CA PHE A 63 -1.53 30.58 -12.96
C PHE A 63 -2.90 30.75 -12.29
N ILE A 64 -3.86 29.87 -12.59
CA ILE A 64 -5.20 30.02 -11.99
C ILE A 64 -5.23 29.35 -10.62
N VAL A 65 -4.95 28.06 -10.55
CA VAL A 65 -5.01 27.34 -9.26
C VAL A 65 -3.89 27.78 -8.31
N GLY A 66 -2.64 27.85 -8.81
CA GLY A 66 -1.49 28.24 -8.03
C GLY A 66 -1.08 27.20 -7.00
N ASP A 67 -0.54 27.67 -5.86
CA ASP A 67 -0.14 26.80 -4.77
C ASP A 67 -1.34 26.50 -3.84
N LEU A 68 -1.74 25.25 -3.77
CA LEU A 68 -2.83 24.79 -2.91
C LEU A 68 -2.43 24.68 -1.43
N LYS A 69 -1.22 25.05 -1.06
CA LYS A 69 -0.72 24.98 0.33
C LYS A 69 -1.60 25.79 1.29
N GLU A 70 -2.06 26.96 0.86
CA GLU A 70 -2.99 27.80 1.63
C GLU A 70 -4.33 27.11 1.90
N LEU A 71 -4.70 26.12 1.09
CA LEU A 71 -5.90 25.31 1.27
C LEU A 71 -5.66 24.05 2.13
N GLY A 72 -4.51 23.94 2.79
CA GLY A 72 -4.17 22.85 3.71
C GLY A 72 -3.56 21.61 3.03
N TYR A 73 -3.14 21.72 1.78
CA TYR A 73 -2.40 20.62 1.13
C TYR A 73 -0.97 20.56 1.68
N PRO A 74 -0.51 19.43 2.17
CA PRO A 74 0.79 19.32 2.87
C PRO A 74 2.00 19.52 1.97
N LYS A 75 1.83 19.36 0.65
CA LYS A 75 2.87 19.59 -0.37
C LYS A 75 2.30 20.44 -1.50
N PRO A 76 3.11 21.35 -2.09
CA PRO A 76 2.65 22.16 -3.22
C PRO A 76 2.15 21.31 -4.37
N PHE A 77 1.00 21.65 -4.92
CA PHE A 77 0.52 21.04 -6.15
C PHE A 77 1.39 21.52 -7.32
N ARG A 78 2.06 20.57 -7.98
CA ARG A 78 2.90 20.86 -9.15
C ARG A 78 2.43 20.02 -10.33
N TYR A 79 2.21 20.67 -11.46
CA TYR A 79 1.97 19.99 -12.72
C TYR A 79 3.27 19.34 -13.21
N ASN A 80 3.37 18.03 -13.03
CA ASN A 80 4.55 17.22 -13.32
C ASN A 80 4.39 16.32 -14.54
N LYS A 81 5.36 15.44 -14.79
CA LYS A 81 5.35 14.52 -15.93
C LYS A 81 4.16 13.55 -15.90
N LEU A 82 3.75 13.08 -14.72
CA LEU A 82 2.61 12.18 -14.55
C LEU A 82 1.31 12.87 -14.95
N LEU A 83 1.04 14.07 -14.43
CA LEU A 83 -0.16 14.84 -14.76
C LEU A 83 -0.19 15.24 -16.25
N ARG A 84 0.96 15.53 -16.85
CA ARG A 84 1.08 15.76 -18.29
C ARG A 84 0.72 14.50 -19.10
N ARG A 85 1.10 13.31 -18.63
CA ARG A 85 0.70 12.06 -19.26
C ARG A 85 -0.81 11.86 -19.17
N TRP A 86 -1.40 12.06 -18.01
CA TRP A 86 -2.85 11.96 -17.79
C TRP A 86 -3.63 12.96 -18.65
N ASP A 87 -3.19 14.22 -18.71
CA ASP A 87 -3.79 15.24 -19.58
C ASP A 87 -3.82 14.80 -21.05
N LYS A 88 -2.72 14.27 -21.57
CA LYS A 88 -2.66 13.73 -22.93
C LYS A 88 -3.62 12.57 -23.16
N LEU A 89 -3.76 11.68 -22.17
CA LEU A 89 -4.66 10.53 -22.26
C LEU A 89 -6.13 10.97 -22.27
N VAL A 90 -6.52 11.88 -21.38
CA VAL A 90 -7.89 12.42 -21.37
C VAL A 90 -8.24 13.10 -22.70
N LYS A 91 -7.33 13.86 -23.27
CA LYS A 91 -7.56 14.54 -24.57
C LYS A 91 -7.63 13.58 -25.76
N LYS A 92 -7.07 12.40 -25.63
CA LYS A 92 -6.95 11.42 -26.73
C LYS A 92 -8.09 10.39 -26.74
N HIS A 93 -8.56 9.97 -25.56
CA HIS A 93 -9.44 8.82 -25.42
C HIS A 93 -10.80 9.22 -24.86
N LYS A 94 -11.89 8.64 -25.43
CA LYS A 94 -13.26 8.89 -24.97
C LYS A 94 -13.64 8.03 -23.78
N LYS A 95 -13.19 6.78 -23.76
CA LYS A 95 -13.35 5.88 -22.63
C LYS A 95 -11.94 5.54 -22.13
N LEU A 96 -11.66 5.94 -20.89
CA LEU A 96 -10.32 5.90 -20.31
C LEU A 96 -10.35 5.22 -18.95
N GLY A 97 -9.61 4.11 -18.81
CA GLY A 97 -9.33 3.44 -17.55
C GLY A 97 -7.93 3.80 -17.05
N ILE A 98 -7.84 4.27 -15.82
CA ILE A 98 -6.57 4.64 -15.17
C ILE A 98 -6.48 3.98 -13.81
N GLU A 99 -5.55 3.06 -13.69
CA GLU A 99 -5.07 2.61 -12.37
C GLU A 99 -3.85 3.43 -11.96
N ALA A 100 -3.87 4.03 -10.80
CA ALA A 100 -2.71 4.74 -10.30
C ALA A 100 -2.52 4.55 -8.80
N ALA A 101 -1.26 4.50 -8.37
CA ALA A 101 -0.86 4.27 -7.00
C ALA A 101 -1.52 5.26 -6.02
N ARG A 102 -1.77 4.78 -4.82
CA ARG A 102 -2.38 5.58 -3.75
C ARG A 102 -1.57 6.83 -3.46
N GLY A 103 -2.27 7.96 -3.27
CA GLY A 103 -1.64 9.23 -2.93
C GLY A 103 -0.98 9.96 -4.10
N HIS A 104 -1.06 9.47 -5.36
CA HIS A 104 -0.50 10.12 -6.54
C HIS A 104 -1.35 11.29 -7.08
N GLY A 105 -2.50 11.59 -6.45
CA GLY A 105 -3.33 12.76 -6.80
C GLY A 105 -4.36 12.50 -7.88
N LYS A 106 -4.84 11.26 -8.03
CA LYS A 106 -5.88 10.87 -8.99
C LYS A 106 -7.11 11.77 -8.92
N SER A 107 -7.82 11.74 -7.79
CA SER A 107 -9.07 12.50 -7.60
C SER A 107 -8.85 14.00 -7.75
N LEU A 108 -7.74 14.53 -7.20
CA LEU A 108 -7.41 15.95 -7.36
C LEU A 108 -7.23 16.33 -8.83
N PHE A 109 -6.61 15.46 -9.65
CA PHE A 109 -6.43 15.75 -11.06
C PHE A 109 -7.71 15.53 -11.87
N PHE A 110 -8.25 14.30 -11.87
CA PHE A 110 -9.35 13.93 -12.75
C PHE A 110 -10.68 14.51 -12.30
N SER A 111 -10.99 14.44 -11.00
CA SER A 111 -12.30 14.85 -10.47
C SER A 111 -12.35 16.32 -10.05
N THR A 112 -11.21 17.05 -10.03
CA THR A 112 -11.19 18.46 -9.58
C THR A 112 -10.52 19.39 -10.59
N ILE A 113 -9.22 19.29 -10.78
CA ILE A 113 -8.43 20.28 -11.55
C ILE A 113 -8.80 20.26 -13.04
N TYR A 114 -8.86 19.06 -13.63
CA TYR A 114 -9.17 18.90 -15.04
C TYR A 114 -10.56 19.43 -15.35
N GLU A 115 -11.54 19.14 -14.50
CA GLU A 115 -12.93 19.57 -14.68
C GLU A 115 -13.09 21.07 -14.51
N LEU A 116 -12.47 21.67 -13.52
CA LEU A 116 -12.44 23.14 -13.37
C LEU A 116 -11.77 23.85 -14.55
N HIS A 117 -10.68 23.26 -15.10
CA HIS A 117 -10.07 23.79 -16.32
C HIS A 117 -11.03 23.71 -17.51
N ASP A 118 -11.59 22.53 -17.80
CA ASP A 118 -12.48 22.31 -18.93
C ASP A 118 -13.70 23.24 -18.87
N MET A 119 -14.35 23.33 -17.71
CA MET A 119 -15.49 24.22 -17.51
C MET A 119 -15.12 25.72 -17.47
N SER A 120 -13.87 26.06 -17.17
CA SER A 120 -13.39 27.46 -17.22
C SER A 120 -13.33 27.99 -18.64
N ILE A 121 -13.06 27.12 -19.62
CA ILE A 121 -12.90 27.49 -21.03
C ILE A 121 -14.14 27.11 -21.89
N HIS A 122 -14.90 26.10 -21.48
CA HIS A 122 -16.10 25.68 -22.17
C HIS A 122 -17.36 25.96 -21.34
N LYS A 123 -18.36 26.58 -21.95
CA LYS A 123 -19.64 26.86 -21.29
C LYS A 123 -20.59 25.66 -21.36
N ASN A 124 -21.55 25.64 -20.43
CA ASN A 124 -22.67 24.68 -20.41
C ASN A 124 -22.29 23.21 -20.28
N ARG A 125 -21.09 22.92 -19.77
CA ARG A 125 -20.61 21.54 -19.51
C ARG A 125 -21.41 20.89 -18.39
N LYS A 126 -21.82 19.65 -18.60
CA LYS A 126 -22.59 18.82 -17.66
C LYS A 126 -21.74 17.61 -17.30
N ILE A 127 -21.30 17.55 -16.07
CA ILE A 127 -20.32 16.56 -15.58
C ILE A 127 -20.93 15.81 -14.41
N LEU A 128 -20.81 14.49 -14.41
CA LEU A 128 -21.13 13.62 -13.28
C LEU A 128 -19.85 13.06 -12.69
N ILE A 129 -19.71 13.12 -11.38
CA ILE A 129 -18.67 12.44 -10.61
C ILE A 129 -19.34 11.37 -9.76
N GLU A 130 -19.06 10.12 -10.07
CA GLU A 130 -19.46 8.96 -9.29
C GLU A 130 -18.30 8.55 -8.37
N SER A 131 -18.54 8.41 -7.08
CA SER A 131 -17.55 7.95 -6.12
C SER A 131 -18.10 6.82 -5.26
N SER A 132 -17.27 6.19 -4.46
CA SER A 132 -17.62 4.98 -3.68
C SER A 132 -18.90 5.12 -2.83
N ASN A 133 -19.21 6.31 -2.36
CA ASN A 133 -20.44 6.66 -1.66
C ASN A 133 -20.73 8.17 -1.77
N GLN A 134 -21.91 8.60 -1.31
CA GLN A 134 -22.33 9.99 -1.39
C GLN A 134 -21.41 10.93 -0.58
N GLU A 135 -20.96 10.50 0.60
CA GLU A 135 -20.07 11.30 1.45
C GLU A 135 -18.74 11.61 0.74
N GLN A 136 -18.17 10.62 0.04
CA GLN A 136 -16.95 10.81 -0.73
C GLN A 136 -17.17 11.72 -1.96
N ALA A 137 -18.29 11.59 -2.64
CA ALA A 137 -18.65 12.48 -3.74
C ALA A 137 -18.82 13.92 -3.26
N ASP A 138 -19.51 14.12 -2.14
CA ASP A 138 -19.70 15.44 -1.51
C ASP A 138 -18.37 16.03 -1.04
N PHE A 139 -17.44 15.22 -0.54
CA PHE A 139 -16.09 15.66 -0.19
C PHE A 139 -15.32 16.19 -1.40
N ILE A 140 -15.36 15.49 -2.54
CA ILE A 140 -14.73 15.94 -3.79
C ILE A 140 -15.30 17.30 -4.22
N LEU A 141 -16.63 17.44 -4.22
CA LEU A 141 -17.27 18.70 -4.58
C LEU A 141 -16.96 19.83 -3.59
N ALA A 142 -16.88 19.55 -2.30
CA ALA A 142 -16.50 20.52 -1.28
C ALA A 142 -15.05 21.00 -1.47
N GLU A 143 -14.11 20.11 -1.83
CA GLU A 143 -12.75 20.48 -2.20
C GLU A 143 -12.72 21.39 -3.43
N MET A 144 -13.48 21.05 -4.46
CA MET A 144 -13.62 21.84 -5.67
C MET A 144 -14.20 23.23 -5.36
N ALA A 145 -15.27 23.29 -4.57
CA ALA A 145 -15.89 24.53 -4.12
C ALA A 145 -14.89 25.42 -3.37
N ARG A 146 -14.07 24.83 -2.50
CA ARG A 146 -13.04 25.55 -1.74
C ARG A 146 -11.98 26.17 -2.65
N ILE A 147 -11.57 25.48 -3.73
CA ILE A 147 -10.64 26.05 -4.74
C ILE A 147 -11.31 27.23 -5.46
N VAL A 148 -12.56 27.08 -5.88
CA VAL A 148 -13.31 28.14 -6.57
C VAL A 148 -13.50 29.35 -5.68
N ASP A 149 -13.96 29.16 -4.44
CA ASP A 149 -14.27 30.25 -3.51
C ASP A 149 -13.02 31.03 -3.05
N ASN A 150 -11.84 30.42 -3.12
CA ASN A 150 -10.56 31.07 -2.83
C ASN A 150 -9.86 31.65 -4.07
N ASN A 151 -10.54 31.75 -5.21
CA ASN A 151 -9.95 32.22 -6.45
C ASN A 151 -10.89 33.18 -7.19
N GLU A 152 -10.47 34.43 -7.38
CA GLU A 152 -11.27 35.48 -8.00
C GLU A 152 -11.61 35.17 -9.46
N TRP A 153 -10.71 34.55 -10.23
CA TRP A 153 -10.94 34.13 -11.61
C TRP A 153 -12.07 33.09 -11.73
N LEU A 154 -12.07 32.12 -10.81
CA LEU A 154 -13.05 31.05 -10.80
C LEU A 154 -14.39 31.49 -10.20
N THR A 155 -14.37 32.28 -9.13
CA THR A 155 -15.58 32.76 -8.44
C THR A 155 -16.51 33.52 -9.39
N LYS A 156 -15.98 34.27 -10.36
CA LYS A 156 -16.78 34.97 -11.38
C LYS A 156 -17.58 34.05 -12.31
N LYS A 157 -17.24 32.75 -12.36
CA LYS A 157 -17.93 31.73 -13.17
C LYS A 157 -18.91 30.89 -12.36
N LYS A 158 -18.96 31.08 -11.04
CA LYS A 158 -19.86 30.40 -10.12
C LYS A 158 -21.31 30.83 -10.40
N ASP A 159 -22.17 29.82 -10.57
CA ASP A 159 -23.64 30.02 -10.59
C ASP A 159 -24.15 29.85 -9.15
N LYS A 160 -24.51 30.97 -8.53
CA LYS A 160 -24.92 31.00 -7.12
C LYS A 160 -26.23 30.27 -6.86
N ASP A 161 -27.14 30.25 -7.82
CA ASP A 161 -28.46 29.64 -7.69
C ASP A 161 -28.40 28.12 -7.71
N ASN A 162 -27.37 27.57 -8.38
CA ASN A 162 -27.11 26.15 -8.51
C ASN A 162 -25.90 25.66 -7.71
N TRP A 163 -25.45 26.43 -6.71
CA TRP A 163 -24.29 26.10 -5.86
C TRP A 163 -24.74 25.55 -4.52
N ARG A 164 -24.73 24.22 -4.38
CA ARG A 164 -25.21 23.50 -3.19
C ARG A 164 -24.44 22.20 -2.98
N ALA A 165 -24.62 21.59 -1.81
CA ALA A 165 -24.09 20.25 -1.56
C ALA A 165 -24.58 19.26 -2.63
N GLY A 166 -23.67 18.44 -3.13
CA GLY A 166 -23.94 17.49 -4.21
C GLY A 166 -23.99 18.06 -5.63
N MET A 167 -24.03 19.41 -5.80
CA MET A 167 -24.09 20.03 -7.13
C MET A 167 -23.42 21.41 -7.15
N LEU A 168 -22.50 21.62 -8.08
CA LEU A 168 -21.83 22.91 -8.30
C LEU A 168 -22.17 23.46 -9.70
N GLY A 169 -22.98 24.52 -9.75
CA GLY A 169 -23.25 25.27 -10.97
C GLY A 169 -22.04 26.14 -11.36
N PHE A 170 -21.50 25.98 -12.56
CA PHE A 170 -20.29 26.66 -12.98
C PHE A 170 -20.29 26.96 -14.49
N ASN A 171 -20.04 28.20 -14.87
CA ASN A 171 -19.93 28.68 -16.25
C ASN A 171 -21.12 28.26 -17.16
N GLY A 172 -22.36 28.29 -16.63
CA GLY A 172 -23.61 27.90 -17.33
C GLY A 172 -23.88 26.39 -17.35
N GLY A 173 -22.98 25.56 -16.87
CA GLY A 173 -23.15 24.11 -16.70
C GLY A 173 -23.19 23.71 -15.23
N PHE A 174 -22.97 22.43 -14.95
CA PHE A 174 -22.93 21.92 -13.59
C PHE A 174 -22.01 20.72 -13.45
N ILE A 175 -21.55 20.49 -12.21
CA ILE A 175 -20.91 19.27 -11.76
C ILE A 175 -21.81 18.65 -10.70
N LEU A 176 -22.21 17.40 -10.90
CA LEU A 176 -23.03 16.63 -9.98
C LEU A 176 -22.19 15.54 -9.33
N GLY A 177 -22.20 15.42 -8.01
CA GLY A 177 -21.56 14.34 -7.26
C GLY A 177 -22.57 13.33 -6.78
N LYS A 178 -22.32 12.05 -7.02
CA LYS A 178 -23.19 10.94 -6.60
C LYS A 178 -22.38 9.77 -6.04
N GLY A 179 -22.96 9.08 -5.07
CA GLY A 179 -22.49 7.77 -4.67
C GLY A 179 -22.79 6.73 -5.74
N PHE A 180 -21.82 5.91 -6.10
CA PHE A 180 -21.93 4.91 -7.16
C PHE A 180 -23.12 3.96 -6.95
N GLY A 181 -23.86 3.72 -8.02
CA GLY A 181 -25.11 2.93 -7.98
C GLY A 181 -26.35 3.71 -7.53
N SER A 182 -26.24 5.04 -7.30
CA SER A 182 -27.40 5.88 -7.02
C SER A 182 -28.23 6.16 -8.28
N GLU A 183 -29.54 6.42 -8.12
CA GLU A 183 -30.39 6.82 -9.24
C GLU A 183 -29.92 8.16 -9.85
N VAL A 184 -29.58 8.13 -11.13
CA VAL A 184 -29.12 9.30 -11.92
C VAL A 184 -29.80 9.31 -13.29
N LEU A 185 -31.10 9.02 -13.35
CA LEU A 185 -31.82 8.88 -14.61
C LEU A 185 -32.14 10.23 -15.27
N GLY A 186 -32.18 10.24 -16.61
CA GLY A 186 -32.69 11.36 -17.43
C GLY A 186 -31.71 12.51 -17.68
N LEU A 187 -30.44 12.40 -17.27
CA LEU A 187 -29.44 13.41 -17.58
C LEU A 187 -28.71 13.09 -18.90
N HIS A 188 -28.39 14.13 -19.65
CA HIS A 188 -27.50 14.05 -20.80
C HIS A 188 -26.18 14.76 -20.43
N LEU A 189 -25.10 14.03 -20.39
CA LEU A 189 -23.83 14.46 -19.82
C LEU A 189 -22.70 14.55 -20.87
N ASP A 190 -21.84 15.52 -20.72
CA ASP A 190 -20.63 15.65 -21.53
C ASP A 190 -19.51 14.73 -21.03
N ARG A 191 -19.46 14.52 -19.70
CA ARG A 191 -18.44 13.66 -19.08
C ARG A 191 -18.95 13.00 -17.81
N ILE A 192 -18.48 11.75 -17.62
CA ILE A 192 -18.67 10.97 -16.40
C ILE A 192 -17.31 10.59 -15.88
N ILE A 193 -17.04 10.92 -14.62
CA ILE A 193 -15.84 10.48 -13.87
C ILE A 193 -16.29 9.45 -12.83
N ILE A 194 -15.71 8.26 -12.88
CA ILE A 194 -15.93 7.18 -11.93
C ILE A 194 -14.67 7.09 -11.07
N ASP A 195 -14.69 7.65 -9.86
CA ASP A 195 -13.51 7.89 -9.03
C ASP A 195 -13.51 7.01 -7.77
N ASP A 196 -12.56 6.08 -7.73
CA ASP A 196 -12.22 5.22 -6.58
C ASP A 196 -13.43 4.49 -5.98
N ILE A 197 -14.27 3.91 -6.84
CA ILE A 197 -15.54 3.26 -6.48
C ILE A 197 -15.36 1.92 -5.75
N LEU A 198 -14.19 1.26 -5.90
CA LEU A 198 -13.94 -0.04 -5.31
C LEU A 198 -13.56 0.08 -3.83
N ARG A 199 -14.38 -0.48 -2.97
CA ARG A 199 -14.14 -0.59 -1.52
C ARG A 199 -14.34 -2.04 -1.07
N SER A 200 -13.70 -2.39 0.04
CA SER A 200 -13.85 -3.72 0.67
C SER A 200 -15.25 -3.98 1.20
N ASP A 201 -16.04 -2.93 1.42
CA ASP A 201 -17.42 -2.93 1.92
C ASP A 201 -18.46 -2.61 0.83
N ASN A 202 -18.10 -2.74 -0.45
CA ASN A 202 -19.03 -2.56 -1.56
C ASN A 202 -20.21 -3.52 -1.44
N LYS A 203 -21.42 -2.97 -1.59
CA LYS A 203 -22.66 -3.76 -1.61
C LYS A 203 -22.92 -4.38 -2.99
N LEU A 204 -22.29 -3.86 -4.04
CA LEU A 204 -22.43 -4.31 -5.42
C LEU A 204 -21.36 -5.34 -5.76
N THR A 205 -21.73 -6.36 -6.48
CA THR A 205 -20.82 -7.32 -7.10
C THR A 205 -20.11 -6.71 -8.30
N ASP A 206 -19.01 -7.30 -8.75
CA ASP A 206 -18.27 -6.83 -9.93
C ASP A 206 -19.16 -6.80 -11.19
N ILE A 207 -20.07 -7.77 -11.34
CA ILE A 207 -21.06 -7.81 -12.43
C ILE A 207 -22.05 -6.64 -12.34
N GLU A 208 -22.61 -6.36 -11.17
CA GLU A 208 -23.53 -5.24 -10.98
C GLU A 208 -22.85 -3.89 -11.22
N ILE A 209 -21.55 -3.77 -10.91
CA ILE A 209 -20.75 -2.58 -11.23
C ILE A 209 -20.62 -2.42 -12.75
N GLU A 210 -20.30 -3.50 -13.46
CA GLU A 210 -20.18 -3.51 -14.91
C GLU A 210 -21.51 -3.17 -15.58
N ASP A 211 -22.59 -3.81 -15.16
CA ASP A 211 -23.94 -3.54 -15.67
C ASP A 211 -24.38 -2.07 -15.43
N PHE A 212 -24.07 -1.50 -14.26
CA PHE A 212 -24.39 -0.11 -13.98
C PHE A 212 -23.63 0.85 -14.89
N ILE A 213 -22.36 0.57 -15.16
CA ILE A 213 -21.56 1.38 -16.11
C ILE A 213 -22.13 1.27 -17.53
N ASP A 214 -22.42 0.06 -18.01
CA ASP A 214 -22.82 -0.17 -19.39
C ASP A 214 -24.29 0.17 -19.68
N MET A 215 -25.20 -0.13 -18.74
CA MET A 215 -26.65 0.02 -18.94
C MET A 215 -27.19 1.35 -18.43
N THR A 216 -26.50 1.99 -17.47
CA THR A 216 -26.98 3.23 -16.86
C THR A 216 -26.10 4.42 -17.25
N LEU A 217 -24.79 4.36 -17.00
CA LEU A 217 -23.92 5.52 -17.18
C LEU A 217 -23.57 5.79 -18.65
N ASP A 218 -23.24 4.75 -19.43
CA ASP A 218 -22.85 4.92 -20.83
C ASP A 218 -23.94 5.55 -21.69
N PRO A 219 -25.23 5.15 -21.58
CA PRO A 219 -26.33 5.80 -22.32
C PRO A 219 -26.58 7.27 -21.94
N MET A 220 -26.11 7.74 -20.79
CA MET A 220 -26.26 9.15 -20.38
C MET A 220 -25.27 10.08 -21.09
N LEU A 221 -24.23 9.52 -21.73
CA LEU A 221 -23.28 10.36 -22.46
C LEU A 221 -23.90 10.97 -23.72
N LEU A 222 -23.68 12.28 -23.89
CA LEU A 222 -24.15 13.04 -25.03
C LEU A 222 -23.48 12.58 -26.32
N ASN A 223 -24.19 11.79 -27.11
CA ASN A 223 -23.78 11.44 -28.47
C ASN A 223 -22.33 10.89 -28.58
N ARG A 224 -21.74 11.02 -29.78
CA ARG A 224 -20.37 10.60 -30.09
C ARG A 224 -19.27 11.39 -29.38
N ASN A 225 -19.59 12.47 -28.66
CA ASN A 225 -18.62 13.37 -28.02
C ASN A 225 -18.52 13.23 -26.50
N GLY A 226 -19.40 12.44 -25.88
CA GLY A 226 -19.32 12.16 -24.44
C GLY A 226 -18.06 11.40 -24.05
N GLN A 227 -17.59 11.61 -22.83
CA GLN A 227 -16.38 11.00 -22.32
C GLN A 227 -16.62 10.32 -20.98
N MET A 228 -16.06 9.13 -20.79
CA MET A 228 -16.07 8.38 -19.53
C MET A 228 -14.65 8.12 -19.05
N ILE A 229 -14.38 8.42 -17.79
CA ILE A 229 -13.08 8.19 -17.17
C ILE A 229 -13.30 7.36 -15.92
N LEU A 230 -12.76 6.14 -15.90
CA LEU A 230 -12.68 5.29 -14.73
C LEU A 230 -11.29 5.44 -14.12
N VAL A 231 -11.21 5.91 -12.89
CA VAL A 231 -9.94 6.11 -12.19
C VAL A 231 -10.00 5.56 -10.78
N GLY A 232 -8.94 4.89 -10.34
CA GLY A 232 -8.91 4.35 -8.98
C GLY A 232 -7.68 3.52 -8.69
N THR A 233 -7.79 2.79 -7.58
CA THR A 233 -6.83 1.79 -7.15
C THR A 233 -7.54 0.43 -7.18
N PRO A 234 -7.00 -0.55 -7.86
CA PRO A 234 -7.63 -1.87 -8.00
C PRO A 234 -7.72 -2.61 -6.66
N LYS A 235 -8.67 -3.55 -6.53
CA LYS A 235 -8.87 -4.35 -5.31
C LYS A 235 -8.67 -5.84 -5.52
N SER A 236 -8.95 -6.35 -6.71
CA SER A 236 -8.79 -7.76 -7.08
C SER A 236 -8.32 -7.90 -8.53
N ASP A 237 -7.96 -9.10 -8.91
CA ASP A 237 -7.59 -9.47 -10.28
C ASP A 237 -8.81 -9.65 -11.21
N SER A 238 -10.00 -9.57 -10.67
CA SER A 238 -11.27 -9.75 -11.37
C SER A 238 -12.22 -8.56 -11.24
N ASP A 239 -11.75 -7.42 -10.76
CA ASP A 239 -12.57 -6.21 -10.61
C ASP A 239 -12.79 -5.48 -11.94
N ILE A 240 -13.58 -4.39 -11.90
CA ILE A 240 -13.93 -3.61 -13.09
C ILE A 240 -12.70 -3.10 -13.88
N PHE A 241 -11.57 -2.85 -13.24
CA PHE A 241 -10.35 -2.44 -13.94
C PHE A 241 -9.79 -3.57 -14.82
N SER A 242 -9.87 -4.82 -14.35
CA SER A 242 -9.47 -5.99 -15.14
C SER A 242 -10.38 -6.17 -16.36
N THR A 243 -11.70 -5.99 -16.20
CA THR A 243 -12.66 -5.99 -17.32
C THR A 243 -12.33 -4.87 -18.33
N VAL A 244 -12.07 -3.64 -17.85
CA VAL A 244 -11.72 -2.51 -18.72
C VAL A 244 -10.37 -2.72 -19.42
N GLU A 245 -9.37 -3.31 -18.74
CA GLU A 245 -8.09 -3.68 -19.35
C GLU A 245 -8.28 -4.72 -20.47
N GLN A 246 -9.11 -5.75 -20.23
CA GLN A 246 -9.42 -6.77 -21.23
C GLN A 246 -10.10 -6.13 -22.45
N ARG A 247 -11.13 -5.30 -22.24
CA ARG A 247 -11.82 -4.55 -23.30
C ARG A 247 -10.86 -3.67 -24.11
N ALA A 248 -9.89 -3.05 -23.44
CA ALA A 248 -8.87 -2.25 -24.11
C ALA A 248 -7.94 -3.11 -24.99
N LYS A 249 -7.57 -4.31 -24.56
CA LYS A 249 -6.76 -5.27 -25.34
C LYS A 249 -7.51 -5.81 -26.55
N GLU A 250 -8.82 -5.97 -26.46
CA GLU A 250 -9.70 -6.43 -27.53
C GLU A 250 -10.13 -5.31 -28.51
N ASN A 251 -9.54 -4.11 -28.41
CA ASN A 251 -9.89 -2.93 -29.20
C ASN A 251 -11.34 -2.47 -29.05
N GLN A 252 -11.95 -2.70 -27.90
CA GLN A 252 -13.32 -2.34 -27.58
C GLN A 252 -13.40 -0.94 -26.97
N SER A 253 -13.34 0.10 -27.70
CA SER A 253 -13.60 1.50 -27.31
C SER A 253 -12.88 2.07 -26.07
N TRP A 254 -12.33 1.25 -25.18
CA TRP A 254 -11.59 1.66 -23.99
C TRP A 254 -10.08 1.77 -24.25
N TYR A 255 -9.43 2.73 -23.57
CA TYR A 255 -7.97 2.75 -23.39
C TYR A 255 -7.66 2.58 -21.91
N PHE A 256 -6.61 1.82 -21.60
CA PHE A 256 -6.26 1.49 -20.22
C PHE A 256 -4.76 1.67 -19.99
N GLU A 257 -4.37 2.27 -18.84
CA GLU A 257 -2.96 2.43 -18.47
C GLU A 257 -2.79 2.38 -16.94
N ARG A 258 -1.70 1.72 -16.48
CA ARG A 258 -1.31 1.60 -15.08
C ARG A 258 -0.15 2.52 -14.75
N PHE A 259 -0.21 3.12 -13.55
CA PHE A 259 0.80 4.04 -13.02
C PHE A 259 1.24 3.60 -11.62
N PRO A 260 2.14 2.59 -11.49
CA PRO A 260 2.67 2.13 -10.22
C PRO A 260 3.56 3.20 -9.58
N ALA A 261 3.77 3.13 -8.26
CA ALA A 261 4.60 4.11 -7.56
C ALA A 261 6.09 4.00 -7.90
N ILE A 262 6.58 2.77 -8.12
CA ILE A 262 7.98 2.48 -8.45
C ILE A 262 8.03 1.94 -9.87
N LEU A 263 8.85 2.58 -10.72
CA LEU A 263 9.09 2.17 -12.10
C LEU A 263 10.29 1.24 -12.23
N ASP A 264 11.31 1.43 -11.38
CA ASP A 264 12.53 0.63 -11.37
C ASP A 264 13.08 0.57 -9.94
N TYR A 265 13.10 -0.63 -9.36
CA TYR A 265 13.57 -0.85 -8.00
C TYR A 265 15.10 -0.72 -7.88
N GLU A 266 15.84 -1.19 -8.88
CA GLU A 266 17.32 -1.18 -8.85
C GLU A 266 17.85 0.24 -8.97
N LYS A 267 17.26 1.03 -9.89
CA LYS A 267 17.63 2.43 -10.12
C LYS A 267 16.90 3.40 -9.21
N LYS A 268 16.03 2.91 -8.33
CA LYS A 268 15.19 3.73 -7.42
C LYS A 268 14.37 4.80 -8.15
N ILE A 269 13.82 4.45 -9.33
CA ILE A 269 13.03 5.39 -10.14
C ILE A 269 11.57 5.35 -9.69
N LEU A 270 11.05 6.50 -9.28
CA LEU A 270 9.66 6.67 -8.88
C LEU A 270 8.81 7.27 -10.01
N GLN A 271 7.52 6.92 -10.04
CA GLN A 271 6.52 7.52 -10.93
C GLN A 271 6.35 9.03 -10.68
N CYS A 272 6.39 9.45 -9.41
CA CYS A 272 6.16 10.83 -9.00
C CYS A 272 7.23 11.30 -7.99
N PRO A 273 8.48 11.53 -8.42
CA PRO A 273 9.59 11.93 -7.54
C PRO A 273 9.40 13.34 -6.96
N ASP A 274 8.58 14.19 -7.59
CA ASP A 274 8.24 15.52 -7.06
C ASP A 274 7.38 15.46 -5.79
N ARG A 275 6.69 14.35 -5.57
CA ARG A 275 5.75 14.15 -4.47
C ARG A 275 6.27 13.23 -3.39
N PHE A 276 7.04 12.21 -3.76
CA PHE A 276 7.56 11.18 -2.86
C PHE A 276 9.06 11.01 -3.04
N THR A 277 9.76 10.87 -1.93
CA THR A 277 11.13 10.35 -1.92
C THR A 277 11.11 8.82 -1.93
N TRP A 278 12.26 8.21 -2.21
CA TRP A 278 12.41 6.75 -2.10
C TRP A 278 12.09 6.26 -0.69
N ASP A 279 12.57 6.99 0.33
CA ASP A 279 12.36 6.64 1.74
C ASP A 279 10.88 6.77 2.16
N ASP A 280 10.15 7.78 1.64
CA ASP A 280 8.69 7.88 1.83
C ASP A 280 7.98 6.62 1.34
N ILE A 281 8.33 6.13 0.16
CA ILE A 281 7.71 4.94 -0.45
C ILE A 281 8.11 3.66 0.29
N MET A 282 9.39 3.52 0.64
CA MET A 282 9.87 2.36 1.41
C MET A 282 9.30 2.34 2.84
N GLY A 283 9.17 3.50 3.48
CA GLY A 283 8.50 3.63 4.78
C GLY A 283 7.04 3.15 4.74
N LYS A 284 6.32 3.44 3.64
CA LYS A 284 4.95 2.91 3.44
C LYS A 284 4.95 1.39 3.25
N ARG A 285 5.92 0.83 2.50
CA ARG A 285 6.08 -0.61 2.34
C ARG A 285 6.30 -1.31 3.67
N LEU A 286 7.16 -0.76 4.53
CA LEU A 286 7.42 -1.28 5.86
C LEU A 286 6.18 -1.21 6.77
N SER A 287 5.46 -0.07 6.75
CA SER A 287 4.33 0.14 7.67
C SER A 287 3.09 -0.69 7.33
N MET A 288 2.79 -0.92 6.05
CA MET A 288 1.59 -1.66 5.63
C MET A 288 1.85 -3.12 5.23
N GLY A 289 3.12 -3.50 5.11
CA GLY A 289 3.56 -4.81 4.64
C GLY A 289 3.55 -4.96 3.11
N PRO A 290 4.30 -5.94 2.58
CA PRO A 290 4.59 -6.06 1.15
C PRO A 290 3.34 -6.28 0.28
N LEU A 291 2.38 -7.10 0.75
CA LEU A 291 1.18 -7.41 -0.04
C LEU A 291 0.24 -6.21 -0.23
N LYS A 292 -0.04 -5.47 0.86
CA LYS A 292 -0.85 -4.25 0.76
C LYS A 292 -0.14 -3.19 -0.05
N PHE A 293 1.20 -3.11 0.09
CA PHE A 293 2.01 -2.21 -0.71
C PHE A 293 1.97 -2.57 -2.21
N ALA A 294 2.12 -3.85 -2.56
CA ALA A 294 2.03 -4.31 -3.94
C ALA A 294 0.69 -3.93 -4.56
N ARG A 295 -0.43 -4.16 -3.86
CA ARG A 295 -1.76 -3.77 -4.33
C ARG A 295 -1.95 -2.26 -4.43
N GLU A 296 -1.68 -1.50 -3.37
CA GLU A 296 -2.03 -0.07 -3.27
C GLU A 296 -1.02 0.85 -3.99
N TYR A 297 0.25 0.41 -4.13
CA TYR A 297 1.33 1.22 -4.68
C TYR A 297 1.92 0.67 -5.98
N GLN A 298 2.01 -0.67 -6.13
CA GLN A 298 2.54 -1.27 -7.35
C GLN A 298 1.45 -1.74 -8.33
N LEU A 299 0.18 -1.74 -7.87
CA LEU A 299 -0.99 -2.15 -8.66
C LEU A 299 -0.87 -3.61 -9.13
N GLU A 300 -0.19 -4.40 -8.31
CA GLU A 300 0.04 -5.82 -8.53
C GLU A 300 -0.95 -6.63 -7.69
N PHE A 301 -1.59 -7.59 -8.32
CA PHE A 301 -2.47 -8.53 -7.65
C PHE A 301 -1.74 -9.83 -7.39
N PHE A 302 -1.96 -10.34 -6.22
CA PHE A 302 -1.72 -11.73 -5.96
C PHE A 302 -3.08 -12.44 -6.10
N SER A 303 -3.22 -13.27 -7.12
CA SER A 303 -4.44 -14.08 -7.30
C SER A 303 -4.70 -14.87 -6.02
N ARG A 304 -5.95 -15.29 -5.80
CA ARG A 304 -6.34 -16.15 -4.65
C ARG A 304 -5.49 -17.42 -4.53
N GLU A 305 -4.72 -17.74 -5.57
CA GLU A 305 -3.87 -18.92 -5.70
C GLU A 305 -2.37 -18.61 -5.72
N THR A 306 -1.96 -17.32 -5.61
CA THR A 306 -0.54 -16.97 -5.68
C THR A 306 0.11 -17.11 -4.30
N SER A 307 1.16 -17.91 -4.23
CA SER A 307 1.96 -18.09 -3.02
C SER A 307 2.46 -16.77 -2.46
N LEU A 308 2.43 -16.65 -1.13
CA LEU A 308 3.01 -15.52 -0.40
C LEU A 308 4.53 -15.48 -0.44
N PHE A 309 5.15 -16.61 -0.77
CA PHE A 309 6.59 -16.77 -0.87
C PHE A 309 6.99 -16.91 -2.34
N PRO A 310 7.56 -15.86 -2.97
CA PRO A 310 7.94 -15.91 -4.38
C PRO A 310 8.93 -17.04 -4.65
N ALA A 311 8.71 -17.81 -5.72
CA ALA A 311 9.57 -18.92 -6.12
C ALA A 311 11.06 -18.50 -6.24
N ARG A 312 11.33 -17.24 -6.67
CA ARG A 312 12.67 -16.69 -6.70
C ARG A 312 13.31 -16.62 -5.30
N ALA A 313 12.55 -16.20 -4.28
CA ALA A 313 13.08 -16.05 -2.92
C ALA A 313 13.39 -17.43 -2.29
N ILE A 314 12.51 -18.42 -2.52
CA ILE A 314 12.72 -19.80 -2.09
C ILE A 314 13.96 -20.39 -2.80
N LYS A 315 14.07 -20.23 -4.11
CA LYS A 315 15.22 -20.68 -4.90
C LYS A 315 16.52 -20.10 -4.38
N LEU A 316 16.56 -18.81 -4.09
CA LEU A 316 17.75 -18.13 -3.57
C LEU A 316 18.14 -18.63 -2.18
N ALA A 317 17.15 -18.90 -1.30
CA ALA A 317 17.41 -19.49 0.02
C ALA A 317 18.06 -20.89 -0.10
N ARG A 318 17.65 -21.69 -1.09
CA ARG A 318 18.26 -23.01 -1.40
C ARG A 318 19.65 -22.87 -2.03
N GLU A 319 19.84 -21.90 -2.93
CA GLU A 319 21.17 -21.64 -3.52
C GLU A 319 22.20 -21.24 -2.45
N LYS A 320 21.81 -20.44 -1.46
CA LYS A 320 22.67 -20.10 -0.30
C LYS A 320 23.00 -21.31 0.57
N GLY A 321 22.13 -22.30 0.64
CA GLY A 321 22.28 -23.52 1.42
C GLY A 321 22.78 -24.74 0.64
N LYS A 322 23.21 -24.59 -0.64
CA LYS A 322 23.53 -25.72 -1.54
C LYS A 322 24.60 -26.69 -1.01
N ASP A 323 25.58 -26.18 -0.28
CA ASP A 323 26.69 -26.95 0.30
C ASP A 323 26.50 -27.21 1.83
N MET A 324 25.32 -26.83 2.38
CA MET A 324 24.98 -26.97 3.78
C MET A 324 24.03 -28.13 3.98
N ILE A 325 24.12 -28.79 5.14
CA ILE A 325 23.26 -29.92 5.52
C ILE A 325 22.50 -29.62 6.81
N LEU A 326 21.36 -30.27 7.01
CA LEU A 326 20.71 -30.37 8.32
C LEU A 326 21.61 -31.19 9.27
N ILE A 327 21.67 -30.79 10.53
CA ILE A 327 22.51 -31.43 11.53
C ILE A 327 21.66 -31.99 12.67
N SER A 328 22.05 -33.12 13.23
CA SER A 328 21.34 -33.77 14.34
C SER A 328 21.79 -33.26 15.72
N LYS A 329 22.86 -32.49 15.77
CA LYS A 329 23.47 -31.92 16.97
C LYS A 329 24.17 -30.60 16.64
N LEU A 330 24.15 -29.67 17.59
CA LEU A 330 24.78 -28.36 17.42
C LEU A 330 26.29 -28.50 17.13
N ASP A 331 26.73 -27.85 16.06
CA ASP A 331 28.13 -27.68 15.67
C ASP A 331 28.77 -26.49 16.39
N LYS A 332 30.09 -26.36 16.27
CA LYS A 332 30.80 -25.19 16.82
C LYS A 332 30.51 -23.95 16.03
N ARG A 333 29.99 -22.91 16.70
CA ARG A 333 29.71 -21.59 16.12
C ARG A 333 30.34 -20.50 16.97
N ASP A 334 30.68 -19.38 16.37
CA ASP A 334 31.16 -18.20 17.08
C ASP A 334 30.03 -17.46 17.81
N ALA A 335 30.37 -16.48 18.62
CA ALA A 335 29.45 -15.74 19.48
C ALA A 335 28.43 -14.85 18.69
N SER A 336 28.61 -14.69 17.39
CA SER A 336 27.66 -13.95 16.56
C SER A 336 26.40 -14.77 16.22
N TRP A 337 26.43 -16.08 16.45
CA TRP A 337 25.32 -16.98 16.19
C TRP A 337 24.55 -17.31 17.45
N THR A 338 23.24 -17.09 17.39
CA THR A 338 22.29 -17.50 18.43
C THR A 338 21.38 -18.57 17.88
N ILE A 339 21.07 -19.59 18.68
CA ILE A 339 20.23 -20.71 18.29
C ILE A 339 18.82 -20.50 18.85
N VAL A 340 17.82 -20.62 18.00
CA VAL A 340 16.40 -20.48 18.34
C VAL A 340 15.60 -21.60 17.67
N GLY A 341 14.36 -21.79 18.09
CA GLY A 341 13.47 -22.75 17.44
C GLY A 341 12.02 -22.29 17.40
N GLY A 342 11.27 -22.96 16.56
CA GLY A 342 9.83 -22.78 16.44
C GLY A 342 9.12 -24.13 16.36
N ILE A 343 8.00 -24.26 17.05
CA ILE A 343 7.29 -25.52 17.19
C ILE A 343 5.81 -25.30 16.88
N ASP A 344 5.29 -26.08 15.95
CA ASP A 344 3.86 -26.26 15.70
C ASP A 344 3.46 -27.68 16.11
N VAL A 345 2.45 -27.81 16.96
CA VAL A 345 2.10 -29.05 17.64
C VAL A 345 0.74 -29.55 17.23
N ALA A 346 0.65 -30.82 16.85
CA ALA A 346 -0.62 -31.49 16.52
C ALA A 346 -1.50 -31.71 17.76
N ARG A 347 -2.83 -31.47 17.61
CA ARG A 347 -3.83 -31.59 18.70
C ARG A 347 -4.08 -33.01 19.20
N SER A 348 -3.87 -34.02 18.38
CA SER A 348 -4.23 -35.41 18.74
C SER A 348 -3.29 -36.44 18.14
N GLY A 349 -3.18 -37.60 18.80
CA GLY A 349 -2.39 -38.74 18.33
C GLY A 349 -3.05 -39.54 17.21
N SER A 350 -4.05 -39.02 16.49
CA SER A 350 -4.68 -39.75 15.38
C SER A 350 -3.88 -39.62 14.09
N VAL A 351 -3.89 -40.66 13.23
CA VAL A 351 -3.19 -40.67 11.93
C VAL A 351 -3.76 -39.61 10.96
N SER A 352 -4.97 -39.15 11.21
CA SER A 352 -5.62 -38.04 10.46
C SER A 352 -5.35 -36.67 11.02
N ALA A 353 -4.57 -36.54 12.10
CA ALA A 353 -4.21 -35.28 12.72
C ALA A 353 -3.20 -34.48 11.88
N ASP A 354 -3.03 -33.19 12.23
CA ASP A 354 -1.98 -32.32 11.71
C ASP A 354 -0.58 -32.87 12.07
N TRP A 355 0.43 -32.29 11.44
CA TRP A 355 1.81 -32.65 11.73
C TRP A 355 2.31 -31.90 12.97
N THR A 356 3.13 -32.60 13.77
CA THR A 356 3.99 -31.92 14.73
C THR A 356 5.28 -31.56 14.04
N VAL A 357 5.62 -30.27 13.99
CA VAL A 357 6.81 -29.74 13.32
C VAL A 357 7.64 -28.91 14.28
N CYS A 358 8.95 -29.15 14.28
CA CYS A 358 9.92 -28.36 15.04
C CYS A 358 11.07 -27.98 14.11
N PHE A 359 11.35 -26.67 14.02
CA PHE A 359 12.57 -26.14 13.40
C PHE A 359 13.55 -25.66 14.45
N VAL A 360 14.84 -25.91 14.19
CA VAL A 360 15.95 -25.24 14.86
C VAL A 360 16.67 -24.37 13.83
N MET A 361 16.95 -23.13 14.19
CA MET A 361 17.53 -22.11 13.33
C MET A 361 18.70 -21.45 14.03
N ALA A 362 19.81 -21.26 13.32
CA ALA A 362 20.89 -20.37 13.72
C ALA A 362 20.68 -18.98 13.14
N TYR A 363 20.70 -17.98 14.00
CA TYR A 363 20.57 -16.58 13.64
C TYR A 363 21.88 -15.84 13.90
N ASN A 364 22.45 -15.23 12.87
CA ASN A 364 23.62 -14.39 12.99
C ASN A 364 23.24 -12.95 13.30
N THR A 365 23.62 -12.45 14.46
CA THR A 365 23.25 -11.11 14.95
C THR A 365 23.88 -9.96 14.17
N ILE A 366 24.97 -10.21 13.45
CA ILE A 366 25.71 -9.22 12.66
C ILE A 366 25.15 -9.16 11.22
N THR A 367 25.12 -10.32 10.55
CA THR A 367 24.72 -10.39 9.12
C THR A 367 23.21 -10.54 8.92
N GLN A 368 22.45 -10.82 10.00
CA GLN A 368 21.02 -11.13 9.98
C GLN A 368 20.68 -12.44 9.23
N ALA A 369 21.69 -13.25 8.90
CA ALA A 369 21.49 -14.53 8.25
C ALA A 369 20.79 -15.53 9.20
N LYS A 370 19.87 -16.32 8.65
CA LYS A 370 19.01 -17.27 9.36
C LYS A 370 19.13 -18.63 8.70
N GLN A 371 20.02 -19.46 9.20
CA GLN A 371 20.30 -20.81 8.68
C GLN A 371 19.42 -21.83 9.38
N LEU A 372 18.66 -22.63 8.63
CA LEU A 372 17.98 -23.80 9.17
C LEU A 372 19.01 -24.86 9.53
N LEU A 373 18.95 -25.38 10.76
CA LEU A 373 19.87 -26.39 11.26
C LEU A 373 19.22 -27.76 11.34
N TYR A 374 17.96 -27.81 11.69
CA TYR A 374 17.24 -29.05 11.94
C TYR A 374 15.76 -28.90 11.64
N MET A 375 15.16 -29.99 11.16
CA MET A 375 13.72 -30.10 10.96
C MET A 375 13.24 -31.44 11.50
N PHE A 376 12.23 -31.40 12.35
CA PHE A 376 11.47 -32.56 12.81
C PHE A 376 10.04 -32.42 12.32
N ARG A 377 9.50 -33.50 11.69
CA ARG A 377 8.12 -33.54 11.19
C ARG A 377 7.54 -34.93 11.33
N LYS A 378 6.55 -35.11 12.22
CA LYS A 378 5.90 -36.41 12.44
C LYS A 378 4.40 -36.27 12.67
N LYS A 379 3.64 -37.30 12.26
CA LYS A 379 2.19 -37.48 12.52
C LYS A 379 1.94 -38.53 13.60
N GLY A 380 0.75 -38.40 14.23
CA GLY A 380 0.20 -39.47 15.08
C GLY A 380 0.90 -39.67 16.42
N LEU A 381 1.74 -38.71 16.85
CA LEU A 381 2.38 -38.76 18.15
C LEU A 381 1.41 -38.36 19.27
N LYS A 382 1.43 -39.08 20.38
CA LYS A 382 0.77 -38.67 21.61
C LYS A 382 1.49 -37.44 22.19
N ILE A 383 0.81 -36.67 23.03
CA ILE A 383 1.37 -35.45 23.65
C ILE A 383 2.70 -35.76 24.37
N SER A 384 2.75 -36.86 25.16
CA SER A 384 3.97 -37.27 25.85
C SER A 384 5.12 -37.66 24.93
N GLU A 385 4.82 -38.24 23.74
CA GLU A 385 5.82 -38.59 22.74
C GLU A 385 6.32 -37.33 22.01
N GLN A 386 5.42 -36.37 21.78
CA GLN A 386 5.80 -35.07 21.20
C GLN A 386 6.74 -34.31 22.14
N SER A 387 6.38 -34.19 23.43
CA SER A 387 7.22 -33.49 24.43
C SER A 387 8.57 -34.15 24.61
N GLU A 388 8.65 -35.48 24.58
CA GLU A 388 9.91 -36.23 24.68
C GLU A 388 10.82 -35.99 23.45
N GLN A 389 10.27 -35.96 22.24
CA GLN A 389 11.04 -35.65 21.03
C GLN A 389 11.55 -34.20 21.03
N ILE A 390 10.69 -33.24 21.42
CA ILE A 390 11.09 -31.84 21.53
C ILE A 390 12.19 -31.65 22.58
N ALA A 391 12.10 -32.33 23.72
CA ALA A 391 13.13 -32.32 24.74
C ALA A 391 14.48 -32.89 24.25
N ALA A 392 14.44 -33.97 23.46
CA ALA A 392 15.62 -34.54 22.84
C ALA A 392 16.28 -33.55 21.86
N VAL A 393 15.49 -32.86 21.02
CA VAL A 393 15.97 -31.79 20.12
C VAL A 393 16.57 -30.65 20.93
N SER A 394 15.91 -30.18 21.98
CA SER A 394 16.43 -29.11 22.85
C SER A 394 17.80 -29.45 23.42
N LYS A 395 17.93 -30.66 23.93
CA LYS A 395 19.22 -31.13 24.47
C LYS A 395 20.31 -31.21 23.40
N ALA A 396 20.00 -31.69 22.21
CA ALA A 396 20.94 -31.79 21.09
C ALA A 396 21.49 -30.44 20.62
N PHE A 397 20.68 -29.39 20.75
CA PHE A 397 21.02 -28.01 20.34
C PHE A 397 21.35 -27.07 21.51
N ASN A 398 21.70 -27.60 22.67
CA ASN A 398 22.12 -26.86 23.86
C ASN A 398 21.04 -25.92 24.41
N HIS A 399 19.81 -26.42 24.51
CA HIS A 399 18.64 -25.74 25.12
C HIS A 399 18.34 -24.35 24.52
N PRO A 400 18.10 -24.27 23.20
CA PRO A 400 17.78 -23.02 22.58
C PRO A 400 16.43 -22.48 23.06
N TYR A 401 16.18 -21.18 22.84
CA TYR A 401 14.88 -20.59 23.06
C TYR A 401 13.90 -21.04 21.97
N PHE A 402 12.74 -21.59 22.38
CA PHE A 402 11.67 -22.00 21.47
C PHE A 402 10.43 -21.13 21.60
N LEU A 403 9.78 -20.87 20.47
CA LEU A 403 8.45 -20.30 20.42
C LEU A 403 7.47 -21.36 19.92
N VAL A 404 6.36 -21.58 20.65
CA VAL A 404 5.38 -22.64 20.38
C VAL A 404 4.02 -22.04 20.09
N GLU A 405 3.28 -22.61 19.10
CA GLU A 405 1.91 -22.21 18.84
C GLU A 405 0.96 -22.70 19.94
N GLN A 406 0.30 -21.77 20.65
CA GLN A 406 -0.58 -22.10 21.78
C GLN A 406 -2.00 -22.55 21.36
N ASN A 407 -2.50 -22.20 20.19
CA ASN A 407 -3.91 -22.46 19.83
C ASN A 407 -4.26 -23.93 19.72
N ASN A 408 -3.30 -24.77 19.39
CA ASN A 408 -3.48 -26.19 19.17
C ASN A 408 -3.10 -27.02 20.38
N VAL A 409 -2.37 -26.45 21.34
CA VAL A 409 -1.83 -27.12 22.52
C VAL A 409 -2.52 -26.56 23.74
N GLY A 410 -3.14 -27.44 24.50
CA GLY A 410 -3.62 -27.06 25.83
C GLY A 410 -2.44 -26.57 26.70
N GLN A 411 -2.73 -25.73 27.68
CA GLN A 411 -1.75 -25.27 28.67
C GLN A 411 -0.95 -26.44 29.24
N ASP A 412 -1.57 -27.59 29.41
CA ASP A 412 -0.99 -28.82 29.95
C ASP A 412 0.30 -29.29 29.24
N MET A 413 0.41 -29.11 27.92
CA MET A 413 1.61 -29.50 27.19
C MET A 413 2.74 -28.49 27.38
N ILE A 414 2.42 -27.20 27.41
CA ILE A 414 3.42 -26.17 27.69
C ILE A 414 3.98 -26.37 29.10
N ASP A 415 3.11 -26.64 30.07
CA ASP A 415 3.49 -26.92 31.44
C ASP A 415 4.35 -28.21 31.52
N GLU A 416 4.02 -29.26 30.76
CA GLU A 416 4.87 -30.45 30.67
C GLU A 416 6.26 -30.17 30.10
N LEU A 417 6.35 -29.35 29.03
CA LEU A 417 7.64 -28.96 28.42
C LEU A 417 8.49 -28.12 29.38
N VAL A 418 7.88 -27.24 30.16
CA VAL A 418 8.56 -26.39 31.13
C VAL A 418 8.91 -27.18 32.40
N ASP A 419 7.92 -27.79 33.05
CA ASP A 419 8.06 -28.35 34.39
C ASP A 419 8.83 -29.68 34.39
N LYS A 420 8.53 -30.55 33.41
CA LYS A 420 9.16 -31.88 33.32
C LYS A 420 10.49 -31.86 32.61
N TRP A 421 10.59 -31.07 31.53
CA TRP A 421 11.76 -31.09 30.64
C TRP A 421 12.65 -29.85 30.75
N ASN A 422 12.27 -28.85 31.56
CA ASN A 422 12.99 -27.60 31.78
C ASN A 422 13.42 -26.90 30.47
N LEU A 423 12.49 -26.81 29.51
CA LEU A 423 12.77 -26.17 28.23
C LEU A 423 12.65 -24.64 28.35
N ASN A 424 13.52 -23.94 27.63
CA ASN A 424 13.44 -22.49 27.46
C ASN A 424 12.41 -22.15 26.35
N ILE A 425 11.14 -21.96 26.72
CA ILE A 425 10.01 -21.92 25.80
C ILE A 425 9.03 -20.83 26.17
N ASP A 426 8.53 -20.13 25.17
CA ASP A 426 7.37 -19.23 25.27
C ASP A 426 6.26 -19.65 24.34
N SER A 427 5.02 -19.28 24.66
CA SER A 427 3.86 -19.55 23.84
C SER A 427 3.48 -18.37 22.95
N PHE A 428 3.08 -18.65 21.72
CA PHE A 428 2.56 -17.67 20.78
C PHE A 428 1.09 -17.98 20.45
N VAL A 429 0.19 -17.06 20.83
CA VAL A 429 -1.25 -17.19 20.57
C VAL A 429 -1.57 -16.62 19.20
N THR A 430 -1.95 -17.46 18.25
CA THR A 430 -2.41 -17.05 16.92
C THR A 430 -3.92 -16.85 16.83
N GLY A 431 -4.69 -17.31 17.84
CA GLY A 431 -6.16 -17.22 17.91
C GLY A 431 -6.69 -15.90 18.42
N GLY A 432 -7.86 -15.52 17.96
CA GLY A 432 -8.59 -14.31 18.30
C GLY A 432 -8.24 -13.11 17.44
N ARG A 433 -9.08 -12.83 16.41
CA ARG A 433 -8.90 -11.87 15.32
C ARG A 433 -7.54 -12.03 14.64
N ASP A 434 -7.49 -12.60 13.48
CA ASP A 434 -6.35 -13.04 12.61
C ASP A 434 -5.07 -12.15 12.53
N GLN A 435 -4.99 -11.08 13.31
CA GLN A 435 -3.91 -10.09 13.25
C GLN A 435 -2.54 -10.64 13.68
N LYS A 436 -2.50 -11.51 14.70
CA LYS A 436 -1.22 -12.05 15.19
C LYS A 436 -0.62 -13.09 14.25
N LYS A 437 -1.45 -14.01 13.68
CA LYS A 437 -0.99 -14.94 12.64
C LYS A 437 -0.51 -14.17 11.40
N ALA A 438 -1.26 -13.15 10.99
CA ALA A 438 -0.86 -12.28 9.89
C ALA A 438 0.49 -11.58 10.13
N GLU A 439 0.73 -11.06 11.32
CA GLU A 439 2.01 -10.43 11.69
C GLU A 439 3.16 -11.44 11.66
N LEU A 440 2.96 -12.64 12.21
CA LEU A 440 3.92 -13.72 12.22
C LEU A 440 4.37 -14.11 10.80
N ILE A 441 3.40 -14.32 9.91
CA ILE A 441 3.67 -14.68 8.51
C ILE A 441 4.32 -13.53 7.74
N ARG A 442 3.86 -12.29 7.93
CA ARG A 442 4.49 -11.11 7.30
C ARG A 442 5.97 -10.97 7.69
N PHE A 443 6.30 -11.28 8.94
CA PHE A 443 7.69 -11.23 9.40
C PHE A 443 8.55 -12.30 8.70
N LEU A 444 8.01 -13.50 8.42
CA LEU A 444 8.70 -14.53 7.65
C LEU A 444 8.85 -14.13 6.17
N ILE A 445 7.82 -13.54 5.55
CA ILE A 445 7.90 -13.03 4.17
C ILE A 445 9.03 -12.01 4.03
N VAL A 446 9.11 -11.06 4.96
CA VAL A 446 10.19 -10.06 4.99
C VAL A 446 11.58 -10.72 5.09
N ALA A 447 11.73 -11.79 5.88
CA ALA A 447 13.00 -12.50 5.98
C ALA A 447 13.40 -13.18 4.66
N PHE A 448 12.44 -13.72 3.90
CA PHE A 448 12.69 -14.26 2.54
C PHE A 448 13.00 -13.15 1.54
N GLU A 449 12.28 -12.04 1.56
CA GLU A 449 12.52 -10.90 0.66
C GLU A 449 13.87 -10.24 0.88
N HIS A 450 14.34 -10.18 2.13
CA HIS A 450 15.66 -9.66 2.48
C HIS A 450 16.77 -10.72 2.34
N GLU A 451 16.44 -11.89 1.75
CA GLU A 451 17.38 -12.96 1.49
C GLU A 451 18.11 -13.47 2.75
N GLN A 452 17.46 -13.36 3.90
CA GLN A 452 18.04 -13.76 5.19
C GLN A 452 17.97 -15.27 5.42
N ILE A 453 17.00 -15.96 4.81
CA ILE A 453 16.77 -17.39 5.02
C ILE A 453 17.78 -18.22 4.22
N ILE A 454 18.36 -19.24 4.85
CA ILE A 454 19.28 -20.22 4.24
C ILE A 454 18.69 -21.62 4.46
N MET A 455 18.35 -22.30 3.35
CA MET A 455 17.75 -23.64 3.34
C MET A 455 18.80 -24.68 2.92
N PRO A 456 19.29 -25.52 3.84
CA PRO A 456 20.31 -26.53 3.55
C PRO A 456 19.77 -27.59 2.56
N VAL A 457 20.53 -27.89 1.50
CA VAL A 457 20.19 -28.90 0.49
C VAL A 457 21.40 -29.70 0.03
N GLY A 458 22.47 -29.74 0.84
CA GLY A 458 23.76 -30.32 0.47
C GLY A 458 23.82 -31.86 0.49
N ASP A 459 22.82 -32.54 1.09
CA ASP A 459 22.70 -34.00 1.05
C ASP A 459 21.24 -34.42 0.76
N ALA A 460 21.02 -35.73 0.59
CA ALA A 460 19.70 -36.27 0.21
C ALA A 460 18.64 -36.05 1.29
N GLU A 461 18.99 -36.18 2.57
CA GLU A 461 18.07 -36.02 3.70
C GLU A 461 17.65 -34.54 3.85
N SER A 462 18.60 -33.61 3.77
CA SER A 462 18.35 -32.17 3.80
C SER A 462 17.51 -31.74 2.60
N LEU A 463 17.82 -32.26 1.41
CA LEU A 463 17.08 -31.96 0.19
C LEU A 463 15.61 -32.41 0.30
N GLU A 464 15.34 -33.63 0.81
CA GLU A 464 13.98 -34.14 1.02
C GLU A 464 13.21 -33.28 2.02
N ALA A 465 13.80 -32.95 3.16
CA ALA A 465 13.19 -32.08 4.17
C ALA A 465 12.87 -30.69 3.60
N MET A 466 13.79 -30.08 2.84
CA MET A 466 13.58 -28.76 2.24
C MET A 466 12.61 -28.80 1.04
N ASN A 467 12.44 -29.93 0.37
CA ASN A 467 11.39 -30.09 -0.65
C ASN A 467 9.98 -30.05 -0.03
N VAL A 468 9.79 -30.66 1.15
CA VAL A 468 8.52 -30.59 1.89
C VAL A 468 8.22 -29.14 2.29
N LEU A 469 9.21 -28.43 2.82
CA LEU A 469 9.05 -27.00 3.18
C LEU A 469 8.77 -26.13 1.94
N ASP A 470 9.49 -26.36 0.84
CA ASP A 470 9.28 -25.65 -0.43
C ASP A 470 7.84 -25.84 -0.97
N GLU A 471 7.33 -27.09 -0.91
CA GLU A 471 5.96 -27.38 -1.31
C GLU A 471 4.92 -26.61 -0.47
N GLU A 472 5.07 -26.58 0.87
CA GLU A 472 4.16 -25.84 1.75
C GLU A 472 4.30 -24.32 1.54
N LEU A 473 5.51 -23.77 1.43
CA LEU A 473 5.74 -22.35 1.13
C LEU A 473 5.14 -21.94 -0.22
N SER A 474 5.31 -22.78 -1.25
CA SER A 474 4.79 -22.51 -2.60
C SER A 474 3.26 -22.51 -2.68
N LYS A 475 2.60 -23.24 -1.80
CA LYS A 475 1.13 -23.34 -1.72
C LYS A 475 0.51 -22.47 -0.62
N PHE A 476 1.33 -21.72 0.14
CA PHE A 476 0.85 -20.87 1.21
C PHE A 476 0.37 -19.52 0.66
N CYS A 477 -0.90 -19.19 0.89
CA CYS A 477 -1.53 -18.02 0.30
C CYS A 477 -2.43 -17.26 1.28
N VAL A 478 -2.88 -16.07 0.86
CA VAL A 478 -3.96 -15.34 1.54
C VAL A 478 -5.29 -15.76 0.94
N ALA A 479 -6.18 -16.27 1.77
CA ALA A 479 -7.60 -16.37 1.45
C ALA A 479 -8.34 -15.20 2.13
N TYR A 480 -9.44 -14.76 1.54
CA TYR A 480 -10.31 -13.79 2.18
C TYR A 480 -11.59 -14.48 2.68
N THR A 481 -11.99 -14.16 3.92
CA THR A 481 -13.31 -14.57 4.41
C THR A 481 -14.41 -13.85 3.62
N PRO A 482 -15.67 -14.33 3.65
CA PRO A 482 -16.81 -13.60 3.07
C PRO A 482 -16.96 -12.18 3.63
N THR A 483 -16.42 -11.91 4.81
CA THR A 483 -16.41 -10.59 5.47
C THR A 483 -15.19 -9.74 5.11
N GLY A 484 -14.33 -10.19 4.15
CA GLY A 484 -13.17 -9.44 3.67
C GLY A 484 -11.93 -9.49 4.55
N ASN A 485 -11.90 -10.32 5.61
CA ASN A 485 -10.72 -10.50 6.46
C ASN A 485 -9.70 -11.44 5.81
N GLU A 486 -8.42 -11.10 5.92
CA GLU A 486 -7.31 -11.93 5.42
C GLU A 486 -7.17 -13.19 6.29
N GLN A 487 -7.16 -14.36 5.65
CA GLN A 487 -6.79 -15.65 6.26
C GLN A 487 -5.55 -16.20 5.58
N PHE A 488 -4.53 -16.51 6.36
CA PHE A 488 -3.27 -17.08 5.91
C PHE A 488 -3.33 -18.60 6.05
N LYS A 489 -3.26 -19.34 4.93
CA LYS A 489 -3.36 -20.81 4.93
C LYS A 489 -2.67 -21.46 3.72
N GLY A 490 -2.30 -22.72 3.85
CA GLY A 490 -1.94 -23.58 2.73
C GLY A 490 -3.18 -23.97 1.89
N VAL A 491 -3.08 -23.91 0.57
CA VAL A 491 -4.14 -24.38 -0.34
C VAL A 491 -3.87 -25.79 -0.78
N GLY A 492 -4.73 -26.72 -0.36
CA GLY A 492 -4.59 -28.15 -0.69
C GLY A 492 -3.34 -28.82 -0.12
N ALA A 493 -2.63 -28.16 0.79
CA ALA A 493 -1.46 -28.68 1.51
C ALA A 493 -1.56 -28.31 2.99
N HIS A 494 -0.75 -28.99 3.81
CA HIS A 494 -0.55 -28.61 5.20
C HIS A 494 0.21 -27.27 5.27
N ASP A 495 0.09 -26.53 6.37
CA ASP A 495 0.80 -25.29 6.63
C ASP A 495 1.68 -25.36 7.91
N ASP A 496 1.80 -26.55 8.49
CA ASP A 496 2.50 -26.79 9.76
C ASP A 496 3.98 -26.42 9.69
N CYS A 497 4.67 -26.73 8.57
CA CYS A 497 6.08 -26.34 8.38
C CYS A 497 6.24 -24.81 8.24
N VAL A 498 5.31 -24.15 7.54
CA VAL A 498 5.36 -22.69 7.39
C VAL A 498 5.16 -21.99 8.73
N ILE A 499 4.22 -22.48 9.55
CA ILE A 499 3.94 -21.93 10.87
C ILE A 499 5.13 -22.15 11.81
N ALA A 500 5.66 -23.38 11.90
CA ALA A 500 6.83 -23.68 12.73
C ALA A 500 8.06 -22.85 12.32
N LEU A 501 8.30 -22.68 11.01
CA LEU A 501 9.37 -21.81 10.51
C LEU A 501 9.15 -20.34 10.88
N ALA A 502 7.90 -19.86 10.77
CA ALA A 502 7.55 -18.49 11.13
C ALA A 502 7.77 -18.22 12.63
N LEU A 503 7.46 -19.20 13.48
CA LEU A 503 7.75 -19.15 14.92
C LEU A 503 9.25 -19.11 15.20
N ALA A 504 10.05 -19.97 14.54
CA ALA A 504 11.51 -19.93 14.65
C ALA A 504 12.08 -18.57 14.22
N ASN A 505 11.58 -18.03 13.11
CA ASN A 505 11.95 -16.69 12.64
C ASN A 505 11.54 -15.60 13.65
N LYS A 506 10.36 -15.67 14.27
CA LYS A 506 9.93 -14.73 15.31
C LYS A 506 10.78 -14.82 16.57
N ALA A 507 11.20 -16.04 16.97
CA ALA A 507 12.07 -16.26 18.11
C ALA A 507 13.42 -15.52 18.02
N THR A 508 13.90 -15.21 16.81
CA THR A 508 15.13 -14.39 16.61
C THR A 508 15.02 -12.99 17.22
N GLN A 509 13.81 -12.44 17.39
CA GLN A 509 13.62 -11.12 18.00
C GLN A 509 13.82 -11.14 19.53
N SER A 510 13.59 -12.27 20.18
CA SER A 510 13.75 -12.44 21.63
C SER A 510 15.16 -12.93 22.01
N ALA A 511 15.94 -13.40 21.06
CA ALA A 511 17.23 -14.07 21.25
C ALA A 511 18.40 -13.15 21.68
N GLY A 512 18.17 -11.86 21.89
CA GLY A 512 19.17 -10.89 22.38
C GLY A 512 19.12 -10.62 23.89
N ILE A 513 18.21 -11.26 24.66
CA ILE A 513 18.02 -11.00 26.10
C ILE A 513 18.69 -12.14 26.90
N PRO A 514 19.74 -11.90 27.71
CA PRO A 514 20.39 -12.95 28.50
C PRO A 514 19.42 -13.57 29.51
N PHE A 515 19.37 -14.90 29.55
CA PHE A 515 18.56 -15.74 30.45
C PHE A 515 18.72 -15.45 31.95
N ALA A 516 19.80 -14.80 32.36
CA ALA A 516 20.13 -14.51 33.76
C ALA A 516 19.14 -13.58 34.49
N MET A 517 18.13 -13.02 33.80
CA MET A 517 17.14 -12.09 34.40
C MET A 517 15.71 -12.63 34.56
N THR A 518 15.42 -13.88 34.19
CA THR A 518 14.05 -14.40 34.20
C THR A 518 13.66 -15.24 35.43
N ASN A 519 14.57 -15.53 36.34
CA ASN A 519 14.27 -16.32 37.54
C ASN A 519 14.23 -15.48 38.83
N PHE A 520 13.26 -14.59 38.98
CA PHE A 520 12.83 -14.10 40.31
C PHE A 520 11.30 -13.98 40.37
N GLY A 521 10.72 -14.97 41.06
CA GLY A 521 9.51 -14.84 41.87
C GLY A 521 8.20 -14.48 41.23
N GLY A 522 7.23 -15.38 41.33
CA GLY A 522 5.85 -15.29 40.96
C GLY A 522 5.16 -13.94 41.27
N GLY A 523 4.59 -13.38 40.25
CA GLY A 523 3.74 -12.21 40.32
C GLY A 523 3.44 -11.71 38.92
N THR A 524 2.17 -11.64 38.58
CA THR A 524 1.57 -11.28 37.30
C THR A 524 1.83 -9.84 36.83
N GLN A 525 3.08 -9.44 36.65
CA GLN A 525 3.45 -8.25 35.86
C GLN A 525 4.85 -8.43 35.31
N ASN A 526 4.99 -8.45 34.00
CA ASN A 526 6.27 -8.52 33.31
C ASN A 526 7.05 -7.21 33.58
N PRO A 527 8.16 -7.22 34.35
CA PRO A 527 8.89 -6.00 34.72
C PRO A 527 9.56 -5.30 33.52
N TYR A 528 9.61 -5.97 32.37
CA TYR A 528 10.24 -5.43 31.15
C TYR A 528 9.34 -4.49 30.34
N THR A 529 8.02 -4.58 30.47
CA THR A 529 7.12 -3.60 29.84
C THR A 529 7.35 -2.19 30.40
N SER A 530 7.73 -2.08 31.66
CA SER A 530 8.04 -0.78 32.30
C SER A 530 9.47 -0.30 31.96
N LEU A 531 10.42 -1.21 31.74
CA LEU A 531 11.81 -0.84 31.40
C LEU A 531 11.91 -0.41 29.92
N ILE A 532 11.25 -1.11 29.01
CA ILE A 532 11.20 -0.74 27.58
C ILE A 532 10.42 0.56 27.38
N ALA A 533 9.32 0.77 28.12
CA ALA A 533 8.62 2.06 28.13
C ALA A 533 9.46 3.20 28.71
N GLY A 534 10.30 2.91 29.73
CA GLY A 534 11.19 3.90 30.34
C GLY A 534 12.39 4.26 29.47
N ILE A 535 12.97 3.31 28.72
CA ILE A 535 14.11 3.54 27.83
C ILE A 535 13.67 4.25 26.55
N GLY A 536 12.52 3.88 25.97
CA GLY A 536 11.94 4.55 24.80
C GLY A 536 11.65 6.02 25.06
N ASN A 537 10.99 6.33 26.16
CA ASN A 537 10.64 7.72 26.53
C ASN A 537 11.86 8.57 26.89
N LYS A 538 12.93 7.98 27.42
CA LYS A 538 14.13 8.73 27.79
C LYS A 538 15.01 9.05 26.57
N GLN A 539 15.17 8.12 25.64
CA GLN A 539 15.91 8.35 24.40
C GLN A 539 15.17 9.32 23.45
N GLU A 540 13.84 9.24 23.35
CA GLU A 540 13.05 10.22 22.58
C GLU A 540 13.09 11.61 23.20
N SER A 541 13.02 11.73 24.54
CA SER A 541 13.11 13.03 25.21
C SER A 541 14.50 13.64 25.07
N ASP A 542 15.56 12.86 25.12
CA ASP A 542 16.94 13.32 24.96
C ASP A 542 17.20 13.71 23.49
N LEU A 543 16.70 12.97 22.51
CA LEU A 543 16.80 13.30 21.10
C LEU A 543 16.02 14.59 20.76
N VAL A 544 14.81 14.74 21.28
CA VAL A 544 14.00 15.97 21.12
C VAL A 544 14.67 17.18 21.77
N ASN A 545 15.32 17.00 22.91
CA ASN A 545 16.08 18.06 23.56
C ASN A 545 17.35 18.42 22.80
N MET A 546 18.07 17.47 22.23
CA MET A 546 19.25 17.71 21.39
C MET A 546 18.91 18.42 20.08
N ILE A 547 17.75 18.11 19.48
CA ILE A 547 17.22 18.83 18.29
C ILE A 547 16.82 20.26 18.67
N LYS A 548 16.14 20.45 19.82
CA LYS A 548 15.77 21.79 20.32
C LYS A 548 16.98 22.67 20.67
N MET A 549 18.08 22.05 21.10
CA MET A 549 19.34 22.75 21.40
C MET A 549 20.23 22.96 20.17
N GLY A 550 19.82 22.52 18.98
CA GLY A 550 20.55 22.70 17.73
C GLY A 550 21.85 21.88 17.63
N LEU A 551 21.99 20.85 18.46
CA LEU A 551 23.19 19.99 18.52
C LEU A 551 23.16 18.87 17.45
N ILE A 552 21.97 18.58 16.89
CA ILE A 552 21.77 17.66 15.76
C ILE A 552 20.79 18.32 14.80
N ARG A 553 21.13 18.32 13.50
CA ARG A 553 20.28 18.83 12.41
C ARG A 553 19.57 17.69 11.68
#